data_6a0690ab1f979f113832aba330eb1686
#
_entry.id   6a0690ab1f979f113832aba330eb1686
#
_cell.length_a   1.000
_cell.length_b   1.000
_cell.length_c   1.000
_cell.angle_alpha   90.00
_cell.angle_beta   90.00
_cell.angle_gamma   90.00
#
_symmetry.space_group_name_H-M   'P 1'
#
loop_
_entity.id
_entity.type
_entity.pdbx_description
1 polymer ?
#
loop_
_entity_poly.entity_id
_entity_poly.type
_entity_poly.pdbx_seq_one_letter_code
_entity_poly.pdbx_strand_id
1 'polypeptide(L)'
;MGERLFVGDVMENVSFVKYREGTNQLVEFADGVIPRSITAMDVLDYNTVVCGDKGGNLFVERVDPKVDDDIANPTGSRVLWDSGFLNAAPNKAEQAASIYLGEIVTSVQKTVLIPGGDEVVLYGTIFGTIGALLPMPSKTDLNYMLHVEMFIRKQEPSLVGRDILSWRSAYTPMKVAAVAMA
;
A
#
# COMPACT_ATOMS: atom_id res chain seq x y z
N MET A 1 6.74 14.59 -12.24
CA MET A 1 6.09 13.25 -12.20
C MET A 1 5.37 12.97 -13.54
N GLY A 2 6.03 13.20 -14.66
CA GLY A 2 5.32 13.47 -15.92
C GLY A 2 4.76 12.29 -16.69
N GLU A 3 5.03 11.03 -16.39
CA GLU A 3 4.69 9.93 -17.31
C GLU A 3 4.05 8.71 -16.64
N ARG A 4 3.96 8.67 -15.29
CA ARG A 4 3.34 7.57 -14.57
C ARG A 4 1.94 7.92 -14.10
N LEU A 5 1.04 6.98 -14.27
CA LEU A 5 -0.34 7.00 -13.79
C LEU A 5 -0.53 5.82 -12.83
N PHE A 6 -1.30 6.06 -11.80
CA PHE A 6 -1.71 5.04 -10.84
C PHE A 6 -3.21 4.84 -11.00
N VAL A 7 -3.63 3.62 -11.20
CA VAL A 7 -5.04 3.28 -11.43
C VAL A 7 -5.48 2.31 -10.35
N GLY A 8 -6.43 2.73 -9.53
CA GLY A 8 -7.06 1.86 -8.54
C GLY A 8 -8.27 1.16 -9.15
N ASP A 9 -8.26 -0.16 -9.14
CA ASP A 9 -9.35 -0.98 -9.64
C ASP A 9 -10.23 -1.50 -8.49
N VAL A 10 -11.50 -1.76 -8.81
CA VAL A 10 -12.48 -2.26 -7.83
C VAL A 10 -12.34 -3.76 -7.59
N MET A 11 -11.69 -4.49 -8.48
CA MET A 11 -11.59 -5.95 -8.44
C MET A 11 -10.17 -6.49 -8.37
N GLU A 12 -9.20 -5.78 -8.93
CA GLU A 12 -7.86 -6.32 -9.11
C GLU A 12 -6.82 -5.73 -8.16
N ASN A 13 -6.80 -4.48 -7.88
CA ASN A 13 -5.90 -3.73 -7.01
C ASN A 13 -5.42 -2.43 -7.69
N VAL A 14 -4.16 -2.06 -7.48
CA VAL A 14 -3.53 -0.89 -8.08
C VAL A 14 -2.66 -1.29 -9.25
N SER A 15 -2.89 -0.64 -10.38
CA SER A 15 -2.06 -0.75 -11.58
C SER A 15 -1.17 0.47 -11.73
N PHE A 16 0.09 0.22 -12.01
CA PHE A 16 1.11 1.22 -12.31
C PHE A 16 1.30 1.29 -13.81
N VAL A 17 0.92 2.42 -14.38
CA VAL A 17 0.85 2.62 -15.83
C VAL A 17 1.80 3.72 -16.25
N LYS A 18 2.54 3.51 -17.34
CA LYS A 18 3.37 4.51 -17.98
C LYS A 18 2.75 4.99 -19.29
N TYR A 19 2.73 6.28 -19.49
CA TYR A 19 2.39 6.86 -20.79
C TYR A 19 3.63 6.98 -21.67
N ARG A 20 3.54 6.43 -22.87
CA ARG A 20 4.59 6.52 -23.91
C ARG A 20 4.19 7.53 -24.97
N GLU A 21 4.83 8.67 -24.98
CA GLU A 21 4.57 9.73 -25.97
C GLU A 21 4.85 9.26 -27.41
N GLY A 22 5.94 8.54 -27.65
CA GLY A 22 6.36 8.13 -28.98
C GLY A 22 5.37 7.22 -29.71
N THR A 23 4.62 6.40 -28.97
CA THR A 23 3.60 5.47 -29.50
C THR A 23 2.19 5.86 -29.12
N ASN A 24 2.00 6.90 -28.31
CA ASN A 24 0.72 7.33 -27.74
C ASN A 24 -0.03 6.17 -27.08
N GLN A 25 0.67 5.40 -26.25
CA GLN A 25 0.14 4.22 -25.59
C GLN A 25 0.30 4.31 -24.08
N LEU A 26 -0.68 3.75 -23.36
CA LEU A 26 -0.60 3.48 -21.94
C LEU A 26 -0.14 2.02 -21.77
N VAL A 27 0.93 1.82 -21.01
CA VAL A 27 1.51 0.51 -20.76
C VAL A 27 1.51 0.24 -19.27
N GLU A 28 0.83 -0.82 -18.86
CA GLU A 28 0.87 -1.31 -17.49
C GLU A 28 2.19 -2.06 -17.28
N PHE A 29 3.01 -1.58 -16.35
CA PHE A 29 4.33 -2.15 -16.10
C PHE A 29 4.43 -2.87 -14.74
N ALA A 30 3.53 -2.55 -13.81
CA ALA A 30 3.44 -3.22 -12.51
C ALA A 30 2.00 -3.21 -11.98
N ASP A 31 1.66 -4.19 -11.16
CA ASP A 31 0.38 -4.27 -10.45
C ASP A 31 0.55 -4.81 -9.03
N GLY A 32 -0.49 -4.65 -8.21
CA GLY A 32 -0.55 -5.22 -6.87
C GLY A 32 -0.77 -6.73 -6.89
N VAL A 33 -0.18 -7.44 -5.93
CA VAL A 33 -0.27 -8.91 -5.84
C VAL A 33 -1.60 -9.39 -5.29
N ILE A 34 -2.17 -8.67 -4.32
CA ILE A 34 -3.37 -9.10 -3.60
C ILE A 34 -4.59 -8.41 -4.20
N PRO A 35 -5.57 -9.15 -4.74
CA PRO A 35 -6.81 -8.55 -5.24
C PRO A 35 -7.53 -7.78 -4.14
N ARG A 36 -7.84 -6.50 -4.39
CA ARG A 36 -8.51 -5.60 -3.44
C ARG A 36 -9.44 -4.64 -4.18
N SER A 37 -10.56 -4.31 -3.55
CA SER A 37 -11.46 -3.27 -4.06
C SER A 37 -11.01 -1.91 -3.56
N ILE A 38 -10.31 -1.16 -4.38
CA ILE A 38 -9.80 0.16 -4.03
C ILE A 38 -10.95 1.16 -3.94
N THR A 39 -11.01 1.89 -2.83
CA THR A 39 -12.03 2.92 -2.58
C THR A 39 -11.45 4.33 -2.57
N ALA A 40 -10.20 4.47 -2.16
CA ALA A 40 -9.49 5.74 -2.15
C ALA A 40 -8.00 5.48 -2.29
N MET A 41 -7.28 6.38 -2.94
CA MET A 41 -5.83 6.29 -3.06
C MET A 41 -5.20 7.68 -3.20
N ASP A 42 -3.93 7.77 -2.83
CA ASP A 42 -3.08 8.95 -3.06
C ASP A 42 -1.63 8.54 -3.31
N VAL A 43 -0.89 9.39 -3.98
CA VAL A 43 0.48 9.14 -4.37
C VAL A 43 1.44 9.66 -3.30
N LEU A 44 2.22 8.77 -2.71
CA LEU A 44 3.24 9.15 -1.72
C LEU A 44 4.51 9.64 -2.37
N ASP A 45 5.01 8.88 -3.34
CA ASP A 45 6.17 9.22 -4.14
C ASP A 45 6.09 8.60 -5.55
N TYR A 46 7.16 8.71 -6.32
CA TYR A 46 7.20 8.24 -7.72
C TYR A 46 6.96 6.72 -7.87
N ASN A 47 7.23 5.94 -6.83
CA ASN A 47 7.11 4.48 -6.85
C ASN A 47 6.10 3.95 -5.83
N THR A 48 5.51 4.82 -5.02
CA THR A 48 4.73 4.40 -3.85
C THR A 48 3.36 5.05 -3.83
N VAL A 49 2.34 4.24 -3.59
CA VAL A 49 0.95 4.70 -3.41
C VAL A 49 0.41 4.20 -2.08
N VAL A 50 -0.46 4.99 -1.48
CA VAL A 50 -1.26 4.59 -0.34
C VAL A 50 -2.69 4.38 -0.79
N CYS A 51 -3.30 3.29 -0.36
CA CYS A 51 -4.62 2.88 -0.80
C CYS A 51 -5.47 2.43 0.38
N GLY A 52 -6.75 2.77 0.30
CA GLY A 52 -7.78 2.20 1.15
C GLY A 52 -8.65 1.23 0.36
N ASP A 53 -9.08 0.16 0.98
CA ASP A 53 -9.97 -0.82 0.35
C ASP A 53 -11.34 -0.90 1.01
N LYS A 54 -12.26 -1.57 0.31
CA LYS A 54 -13.61 -1.84 0.79
C LYS A 54 -13.63 -2.80 1.99
N GLY A 55 -12.57 -3.58 2.19
CA GLY A 55 -12.42 -4.49 3.32
C GLY A 55 -12.04 -3.80 4.62
N GLY A 56 -11.79 -2.49 4.60
CA GLY A 56 -11.38 -1.71 5.77
C GLY A 56 -9.88 -1.77 6.04
N ASN A 57 -9.09 -2.06 5.02
CA ASN A 57 -7.64 -1.98 5.12
C ASN A 57 -7.14 -0.67 4.52
N LEU A 58 -6.11 -0.12 5.13
CA LEU A 58 -5.27 0.94 4.59
C LEU A 58 -3.88 0.35 4.38
N PHE A 59 -3.33 0.47 3.18
CA PHE A 59 -2.07 -0.17 2.83
C PHE A 59 -1.26 0.68 1.88
N VAL A 60 0.03 0.40 1.83
CA VAL A 60 1.00 1.09 0.99
C VAL A 60 1.62 0.07 0.07
N GLU A 61 1.55 0.33 -1.22
CA GLU A 61 2.22 -0.47 -2.25
C GLU A 61 3.35 0.32 -2.89
N ARG A 62 4.44 -0.39 -3.11
CA ARG A 62 5.67 0.18 -3.68
C ARG A 62 6.20 -0.72 -4.80
N VAL A 63 6.58 -0.11 -5.89
CA VAL A 63 7.34 -0.77 -6.96
C VAL A 63 8.83 -0.59 -6.67
N ASP A 64 9.61 -1.67 -6.83
CA ASP A 64 11.08 -1.59 -6.67
C ASP A 64 11.64 -0.50 -7.62
N PRO A 65 12.44 0.44 -7.11
CA PRO A 65 13.05 1.50 -7.94
C PRO A 65 13.90 0.98 -9.11
N LYS A 66 14.33 -0.28 -9.06
CA LYS A 66 15.12 -0.92 -10.11
C LYS A 66 14.27 -1.47 -11.26
N VAL A 67 12.95 -1.50 -11.09
CA VAL A 67 12.04 -1.97 -12.13
C VAL A 67 12.08 -0.99 -13.29
N ASP A 68 12.45 -1.52 -14.47
CA ASP A 68 12.35 -0.76 -15.71
C ASP A 68 10.88 -0.60 -16.09
N ASP A 69 10.43 0.63 -16.15
CA ASP A 69 9.08 0.98 -16.58
C ASP A 69 8.97 1.08 -18.11
N ASP A 70 10.10 0.95 -18.83
CA ASP A 70 10.13 0.97 -20.28
C ASP A 70 10.10 -0.46 -20.87
N ILE A 71 8.97 -1.13 -20.63
CA ILE A 71 8.75 -2.50 -21.09
C ILE A 71 8.70 -2.53 -22.61
N ALA A 72 9.68 -3.18 -23.22
CA ALA A 72 9.76 -3.31 -24.68
C ALA A 72 8.58 -4.07 -25.29
N ASN A 73 7.94 -4.96 -24.50
CA ASN A 73 6.82 -5.78 -24.96
C ASN A 73 5.64 -5.73 -23.97
N PRO A 74 4.61 -4.90 -24.23
CA PRO A 74 3.43 -4.83 -23.37
C PRO A 74 2.60 -6.12 -23.35
N THR A 75 2.86 -7.05 -24.27
CA THR A 75 2.23 -8.39 -24.30
C THR A 75 3.02 -9.43 -23.49
N GLY A 76 3.99 -9.03 -22.70
CA GLY A 76 4.75 -9.89 -21.77
C GLY A 76 3.90 -10.66 -20.75
N SER A 77 2.62 -10.31 -20.63
CA SER A 77 1.58 -11.04 -19.92
C SER A 77 1.50 -12.53 -20.27
N ARG A 78 1.88 -12.96 -21.50
CA ARG A 78 1.81 -14.37 -21.89
C ARG A 78 2.77 -15.24 -21.06
N VAL A 79 3.95 -14.76 -20.77
CA VAL A 79 4.93 -15.48 -19.93
C VAL A 79 4.43 -15.59 -18.49
N LEU A 80 3.76 -14.56 -17.98
CA LEU A 80 3.15 -14.59 -16.66
C LEU A 80 1.93 -15.50 -16.60
N TRP A 81 1.09 -15.50 -17.64
CA TRP A 81 -0.01 -16.46 -17.82
C TRP A 81 0.50 -17.91 -17.82
N ASP A 82 1.54 -18.17 -18.56
CA ASP A 82 2.17 -19.50 -18.63
C ASP A 82 2.80 -19.88 -17.27
N SER A 83 3.17 -18.90 -16.46
CA SER A 83 3.69 -19.07 -15.09
C SER A 83 2.59 -19.15 -14.01
N GLY A 84 1.30 -19.03 -14.39
CA GLY A 84 0.17 -19.13 -13.48
C GLY A 84 -0.20 -17.83 -12.73
N PHE A 85 0.38 -16.70 -13.13
CA PHE A 85 -0.04 -15.40 -12.65
C PHE A 85 -1.24 -14.88 -13.47
N LEU A 86 -2.34 -14.59 -12.79
CA LEU A 86 -3.58 -14.18 -13.46
C LEU A 86 -3.57 -12.74 -13.95
N ASN A 87 -2.74 -11.88 -13.35
CA ASN A 87 -2.66 -10.46 -13.66
C ASN A 87 -1.58 -10.16 -14.69
N ALA A 88 -1.85 -9.20 -15.54
CA ALA A 88 -1.14 -8.98 -16.80
C ALA A 88 0.19 -8.22 -16.67
N ALA A 89 0.44 -7.52 -15.57
CA ALA A 89 1.65 -6.72 -15.44
C ALA A 89 2.90 -7.59 -15.23
N PRO A 90 4.01 -7.27 -15.93
CA PRO A 90 5.25 -8.06 -15.84
C PRO A 90 5.94 -7.96 -14.49
N ASN A 91 5.71 -6.89 -13.74
CA ASN A 91 6.28 -6.70 -12.41
C ASN A 91 5.18 -6.66 -11.36
N LYS A 92 5.53 -6.98 -10.11
CA LYS A 92 4.61 -6.93 -8.98
C LYS A 92 5.06 -5.89 -7.97
N ALA A 93 4.10 -5.10 -7.51
CA ALA A 93 4.32 -4.18 -6.41
C ALA A 93 4.45 -4.94 -5.09
N GLU A 94 5.30 -4.44 -4.20
CA GLU A 94 5.46 -4.96 -2.85
C GLU A 94 4.54 -4.18 -1.90
N GLN A 95 3.83 -4.89 -1.05
CA GLN A 95 3.08 -4.27 0.03
C GLN A 95 4.05 -3.85 1.15
N ALA A 96 4.40 -2.56 1.17
CA ALA A 96 5.34 -1.99 2.13
C ALA A 96 4.75 -1.88 3.54
N ALA A 97 3.46 -1.59 3.65
CA ALA A 97 2.75 -1.51 4.94
C ALA A 97 1.28 -1.88 4.77
N SER A 98 0.65 -2.36 5.83
CA SER A 98 -0.80 -2.60 5.88
C SER A 98 -1.30 -2.49 7.29
N ILE A 99 -2.46 -1.86 7.45
CA ILE A 99 -3.19 -1.77 8.71
C ILE A 99 -4.67 -2.05 8.46
N TYR A 100 -5.28 -2.81 9.34
CA TYR A 100 -6.71 -3.04 9.33
C TYR A 100 -7.41 -2.03 10.24
N LEU A 101 -8.23 -1.16 9.64
CA LEU A 101 -9.00 -0.13 10.35
C LEU A 101 -10.38 -0.64 10.78
N GLY A 102 -10.91 -1.64 10.07
CA GLY A 102 -12.25 -2.17 10.30
C GLY A 102 -13.39 -1.33 9.70
N GLU A 103 -13.07 -0.25 9.02
CA GLU A 103 -14.02 0.67 8.40
C GLU A 103 -13.59 0.96 6.96
N ILE A 104 -14.57 1.12 6.07
CA ILE A 104 -14.27 1.46 4.66
C ILE A 104 -13.63 2.84 4.59
N VAL A 105 -12.45 2.90 3.99
CA VAL A 105 -11.74 4.15 3.75
C VAL A 105 -12.36 4.86 2.56
N THR A 106 -12.83 6.08 2.75
CA THR A 106 -13.50 6.88 1.71
C THR A 106 -12.62 7.96 1.10
N SER A 107 -11.60 8.38 1.83
CA SER A 107 -10.64 9.37 1.35
C SER A 107 -9.27 9.11 1.96
N VAL A 108 -8.24 9.34 1.17
CA VAL A 108 -6.84 9.31 1.60
C VAL A 108 -6.16 10.51 0.97
N GLN A 109 -5.32 11.19 1.73
CA GLN A 109 -4.59 12.36 1.25
C GLN A 109 -3.25 12.49 1.96
N LYS A 110 -2.19 12.61 1.18
CA LYS A 110 -0.88 13.04 1.65
C LYS A 110 -0.87 14.55 1.87
N THR A 111 -0.49 15.00 3.05
CA THR A 111 -0.45 16.43 3.39
C THR A 111 0.56 16.75 4.46
N VAL A 112 0.81 18.02 4.67
CA VAL A 112 1.63 18.54 5.78
C VAL A 112 0.71 19.28 6.74
N LEU A 113 0.55 18.78 7.96
CA LEU A 113 -0.36 19.37 8.95
C LEU A 113 0.18 20.65 9.58
N ILE A 114 1.50 20.72 9.77
CA ILE A 114 2.17 21.86 10.37
C ILE A 114 3.14 22.42 9.35
N PRO A 115 3.10 23.71 9.04
CA PRO A 115 4.06 24.31 8.09
C PRO A 115 5.52 24.00 8.48
N GLY A 116 6.25 23.36 7.56
CA GLY A 116 7.64 22.91 7.82
C GLY A 116 7.76 21.60 8.61
N GLY A 117 6.66 20.93 8.92
CA GLY A 117 6.64 19.60 9.52
C GLY A 117 6.71 18.47 8.49
N ASP A 118 6.72 17.24 8.98
CA ASP A 118 6.77 16.03 8.16
C ASP A 118 5.45 15.81 7.40
N GLU A 119 5.57 15.15 6.27
CA GLU A 119 4.42 14.70 5.48
C GLU A 119 3.69 13.58 6.22
N VAL A 120 2.38 13.67 6.27
CA VAL A 120 1.50 12.68 6.88
C VAL A 120 0.45 12.21 5.89
N VAL A 121 -0.05 11.01 6.09
CA VAL A 121 -1.19 10.49 5.33
C VAL A 121 -2.44 10.63 6.19
N LEU A 122 -3.36 11.50 5.79
CA LEU A 122 -4.68 11.60 6.38
C LEU A 122 -5.63 10.62 5.70
N TYR A 123 -6.49 9.99 6.48
CA TYR A 123 -7.56 9.16 5.95
C TYR A 123 -8.88 9.48 6.63
N GLY A 124 -9.95 9.32 5.87
CA GLY A 124 -11.33 9.42 6.34
C GLY A 124 -12.08 8.13 6.05
N THR A 125 -12.97 7.73 6.96
CA THR A 125 -13.76 6.52 6.83
C THR A 125 -15.24 6.82 6.65
N ILE A 126 -16.02 5.80 6.27
CA ILE A 126 -17.45 5.92 6.04
C ILE A 126 -18.23 6.31 7.32
N PHE A 127 -17.73 5.95 8.50
CA PHE A 127 -18.37 6.29 9.77
C PHE A 127 -17.93 7.64 10.34
N GLY A 128 -17.11 8.39 9.59
CA GLY A 128 -16.67 9.73 9.99
C GLY A 128 -15.40 9.72 10.85
N THR A 129 -14.73 8.59 10.98
CA THR A 129 -13.40 8.53 11.60
C THR A 129 -12.41 9.28 10.74
N ILE A 130 -11.62 10.17 11.34
CA ILE A 130 -10.49 10.84 10.72
C ILE A 130 -9.24 10.41 11.47
N GLY A 131 -8.27 9.89 10.74
CA GLY A 131 -7.00 9.47 11.30
C GLY A 131 -5.82 9.96 10.47
N ALA A 132 -4.64 9.89 11.07
CA ALA A 132 -3.40 10.25 10.43
C ALA A 132 -2.34 9.17 10.64
N LEU A 133 -1.62 8.82 9.57
CA LEU A 133 -0.46 7.96 9.63
C LEU A 133 0.79 8.83 9.47
N LEU A 134 1.69 8.70 10.44
CA LEU A 134 2.97 9.39 10.40
C LEU A 134 4.07 8.37 10.04
N PRO A 135 4.89 8.64 9.03
CA PRO A 135 6.05 7.82 8.76
C PRO A 135 7.06 7.97 9.92
N MET A 136 7.65 6.86 10.32
CA MET A 136 8.73 6.90 11.30
C MET A 136 10.07 7.11 10.60
N PRO A 137 10.74 8.25 10.79
CA PRO A 137 11.97 8.57 10.07
C PRO A 137 13.19 7.79 10.57
N SER A 138 13.12 7.27 11.79
CA SER A 138 14.24 6.60 12.45
C SER A 138 13.95 5.12 12.68
N LYS A 139 14.90 4.27 12.24
CA LYS A 139 14.86 2.83 12.55
C LYS A 139 14.99 2.55 14.06
N THR A 140 15.64 3.43 14.80
CA THR A 140 15.78 3.33 16.25
C THR A 140 14.44 3.51 16.92
N ASP A 141 13.66 4.52 16.50
CA ASP A 141 12.33 4.79 17.04
C ASP A 141 11.35 3.68 16.68
N LEU A 142 11.43 3.17 15.46
CA LEU A 142 10.65 2.00 15.05
C LEU A 142 10.93 0.78 15.94
N ASN A 143 12.20 0.47 16.19
CA ASN A 143 12.59 -0.62 17.07
C ASN A 143 12.12 -0.39 18.51
N TYR A 144 12.22 0.84 19.00
CA TYR A 144 11.71 1.19 20.32
C TYR A 144 10.20 0.96 20.43
N MET A 145 9.42 1.43 19.47
CA MET A 145 7.97 1.23 19.45
C MET A 145 7.58 -0.24 19.35
N LEU A 146 8.31 -1.03 18.55
CA LEU A 146 8.12 -2.48 18.49
C LEU A 146 8.40 -3.19 19.83
N HIS A 147 9.44 -2.76 20.55
CA HIS A 147 9.70 -3.29 21.89
C HIS A 147 8.61 -2.91 22.89
N VAL A 148 8.12 -1.67 22.83
CA VAL A 148 6.99 -1.21 23.67
C VAL A 148 5.75 -2.05 23.37
N GLU A 149 5.41 -2.26 22.08
CA GLU A 149 4.28 -3.10 21.68
C GLU A 149 4.42 -4.52 22.24
N MET A 150 5.59 -5.15 22.07
CA MET A 150 5.84 -6.49 22.60
C MET A 150 5.71 -6.57 24.12
N PHE A 151 6.19 -5.54 24.83
CA PHE A 151 6.12 -5.49 26.28
C PHE A 151 4.68 -5.36 26.76
N ILE A 152 3.89 -4.46 26.18
CA ILE A 152 2.47 -4.29 26.50
C ILE A 152 1.70 -5.60 26.23
N ARG A 153 1.92 -6.24 25.08
CA ARG A 153 1.27 -7.50 24.74
C ARG A 153 1.58 -8.63 25.73
N LYS A 154 2.75 -8.60 26.35
CA LYS A 154 3.15 -9.60 27.35
C LYS A 154 2.51 -9.35 28.72
N GLN A 155 2.32 -8.07 29.09
CA GLN A 155 1.76 -7.69 30.37
C GLN A 155 0.23 -7.67 30.38
N GLU A 156 -0.37 -7.17 29.30
CA GLU A 156 -1.81 -6.96 29.18
C GLU A 156 -2.36 -7.87 28.09
N PRO A 157 -2.93 -9.03 28.45
CA PRO A 157 -3.58 -9.88 27.47
C PRO A 157 -4.80 -9.19 26.87
N SER A 158 -5.06 -9.41 25.59
CA SER A 158 -6.20 -8.81 24.90
C SER A 158 -7.51 -9.17 25.58
N LEU A 159 -8.33 -8.17 25.91
CA LEU A 159 -9.66 -8.34 26.48
C LEU A 159 -10.61 -9.13 25.58
N VAL A 160 -10.37 -9.14 24.28
CA VAL A 160 -11.21 -9.79 23.26
C VAL A 160 -10.69 -11.20 22.90
N GLY A 161 -9.58 -11.63 23.50
CA GLY A 161 -8.94 -12.92 23.22
C GLY A 161 -8.30 -13.04 21.85
N ARG A 162 -8.17 -11.95 21.10
CA ARG A 162 -7.48 -11.89 19.81
C ARG A 162 -6.15 -11.16 19.94
N ASP A 163 -5.14 -11.66 19.26
CA ASP A 163 -3.86 -10.94 19.15
C ASP A 163 -4.06 -9.63 18.38
N ILE A 164 -3.39 -8.56 18.81
CA ILE A 164 -3.38 -7.26 18.14
C ILE A 164 -2.95 -7.36 16.68
N LEU A 165 -2.12 -8.33 16.31
CA LEU A 165 -1.73 -8.59 14.94
C LEU A 165 -2.90 -8.99 14.03
N SER A 166 -3.96 -9.54 14.58
CA SER A 166 -5.17 -9.88 13.81
C SER A 166 -5.92 -8.64 13.30
N TRP A 167 -5.65 -7.47 13.88
CA TRP A 167 -6.24 -6.19 13.48
C TRP A 167 -5.45 -5.48 12.36
N ARG A 168 -4.31 -6.01 11.98
CA ARG A 168 -3.47 -5.37 10.94
C ARG A 168 -3.87 -5.75 9.52
N SER A 169 -4.63 -6.84 9.34
CA SER A 169 -5.14 -7.22 8.02
C SER A 169 -6.39 -8.08 8.15
N ALA A 170 -7.43 -7.79 7.37
CA ALA A 170 -8.63 -8.61 7.26
C ALA A 170 -8.42 -9.88 6.43
N TYR A 171 -7.49 -9.85 5.47
CA TYR A 171 -7.30 -10.92 4.48
C TYR A 171 -6.23 -11.94 4.87
N THR A 172 -5.23 -11.49 5.57
CA THR A 172 -4.17 -12.37 6.03
C THR A 172 -3.81 -11.99 7.45
N PRO A 173 -3.94 -12.90 8.43
CA PRO A 173 -3.27 -12.76 9.70
C PRO A 173 -1.77 -12.91 9.44
N MET A 174 -1.19 -11.96 8.74
CA MET A 174 0.24 -11.98 8.50
C MET A 174 0.94 -11.82 9.83
N LYS A 175 1.91 -12.67 10.07
CA LYS A 175 3.05 -12.33 10.89
C LYS A 175 3.70 -11.14 10.20
N VAL A 176 3.29 -9.95 10.55
CA VAL A 176 3.89 -8.74 9.99
C VAL A 176 5.32 -8.71 10.49
N ALA A 177 6.22 -9.13 9.65
CA ALA A 177 7.56 -8.59 9.74
C ALA A 177 7.34 -7.07 9.66
N ALA A 178 7.74 -6.33 10.69
CA ALA A 178 7.67 -4.89 10.65
C ALA A 178 8.49 -4.46 9.44
N VAL A 179 7.79 -4.09 8.38
CA VAL A 179 8.45 -3.55 7.20
C VAL A 179 8.87 -2.16 7.60
N ALA A 180 10.13 -2.04 7.98
CA ALA A 180 10.76 -0.75 8.13
C ALA A 180 10.68 -0.09 6.75
N MET A 181 9.91 0.99 6.65
CA MET A 181 10.04 1.91 5.53
C MET A 181 11.44 2.52 5.65
N ALA A 182 12.36 2.01 4.85
CA ALA A 182 13.70 2.57 4.71
C ALA A 182 13.70 3.56 3.55
#